data_9d6f9cc976575d39e639fe6d20731c05
#
_entry.id   9d6f9cc976575d39e639fe6d20731c05
#
_cell.length_a   1.000
_cell.length_b   1.000
_cell.length_c   1.000
_cell.angle_alpha   90.00
_cell.angle_beta   90.00
_cell.angle_gamma   90.00
#
_symmetry.space_group_name_H-M   'P 1'
#
loop_
_entity.id
_entity.type
_entity.pdbx_description
1 polymer ?
#
loop_
_entity_poly.entity_id
_entity_poly.type
_entity_poly.pdbx_seq_one_letter_code
_entity_poly.pdbx_strand_id
1 'polypeptide(L)'
;MDGTLVDNTPVHIRAFEIFCERYGIRDWKEKLGQAYGMGNDDIMKLIMPAEVIREKGLAALAEEKESIYREIYAPEIVPMPGLTDLLQRLRDAGIRCAVGSSGYKPNVDFVLEKCRIEPYFDA
;
A
#
# COMPACT_ATOMS: atom_id res chain seq x y z
N MET A 1 8.74 1.09 -0.52
CA MET A 1 8.22 0.05 0.40
C MET A 1 7.56 -1.07 -0.37
N ASP A 2 6.52 -0.75 -1.12
CA ASP A 2 5.79 -1.72 -1.96
C ASP A 2 6.70 -2.37 -2.99
N GLY A 3 6.60 -3.68 -3.14
CA GLY A 3 7.48 -4.46 -4.01
C GLY A 3 8.96 -4.46 -3.63
N THR A 4 9.32 -3.94 -2.46
CA THR A 4 10.71 -3.83 -1.99
C THR A 4 10.88 -4.46 -0.60
N LEU A 5 10.15 -3.98 0.40
CA LEU A 5 10.15 -4.56 1.75
C LEU A 5 9.18 -5.74 1.84
N VAL A 6 8.12 -5.70 1.07
CA VAL A 6 7.09 -6.74 0.95
C VAL A 6 6.68 -6.93 -0.51
N ASP A 7 6.24 -8.11 -0.86
CA ASP A 7 5.62 -8.42 -2.16
C ASP A 7 4.10 -8.31 -2.04
N ASN A 8 3.59 -7.10 -2.18
CA ASN A 8 2.20 -6.76 -1.88
C ASN A 8 1.36 -6.36 -3.10
N THR A 9 1.89 -6.41 -4.31
CA THR A 9 1.14 -6.08 -5.52
C THR A 9 -0.15 -6.89 -5.68
N PRO A 10 -0.15 -8.23 -5.46
CA PRO A 10 -1.39 -9.01 -5.54
C PRO A 10 -2.42 -8.59 -4.50
N VAL A 11 -1.99 -8.16 -3.32
CA VAL A 11 -2.88 -7.71 -2.24
C VAL A 11 -3.55 -6.38 -2.60
N HIS A 12 -2.80 -5.44 -3.19
CA HIS A 12 -3.36 -4.19 -3.70
C HIS A 12 -4.41 -4.44 -4.78
N ILE A 13 -4.18 -5.38 -5.69
CA ILE A 13 -5.14 -5.76 -6.73
C ILE A 13 -6.43 -6.31 -6.10
N ARG A 14 -6.34 -7.20 -5.13
CA ARG A 14 -7.50 -7.71 -4.38
C ARG A 14 -8.25 -6.60 -3.63
N ALA A 15 -7.52 -5.67 -3.04
CA ALA A 15 -8.14 -4.52 -2.36
C ALA A 15 -8.92 -3.64 -3.33
N PHE A 16 -8.39 -3.39 -4.54
CA PHE A 16 -9.12 -2.69 -5.60
C PHE A 16 -10.34 -3.47 -6.07
N GLU A 17 -10.25 -4.77 -6.23
CA GLU A 17 -11.39 -5.61 -6.59
C GLU A 17 -12.54 -5.45 -5.59
N ILE A 18 -12.26 -5.64 -4.30
CA ILE A 18 -13.26 -5.50 -3.23
C ILE A 18 -13.83 -4.08 -3.20
N PHE A 19 -12.97 -3.07 -3.28
CA PHE A 19 -13.37 -1.67 -3.26
C PHE A 19 -14.27 -1.32 -4.45
N CYS A 20 -13.88 -1.72 -5.66
CA CYS A 20 -14.65 -1.44 -6.87
C CYS A 20 -15.98 -2.19 -6.92
N GLU A 21 -16.04 -3.41 -6.39
CA GLU A 21 -17.29 -4.17 -6.25
C GLU A 21 -18.31 -3.44 -5.37
N ARG A 22 -17.87 -2.81 -4.29
CA ARG A 22 -18.74 -2.00 -3.41
C ARG A 22 -19.44 -0.85 -4.16
N TYR A 23 -18.81 -0.33 -5.20
CA TYR A 23 -19.31 0.79 -6.00
C TYR A 23 -19.84 0.36 -7.38
N GLY A 24 -19.88 -0.93 -7.67
CA GLY A 24 -20.39 -1.47 -8.93
C GLY A 24 -19.54 -1.11 -10.15
N ILE A 25 -18.24 -0.86 -9.97
CA ILE A 25 -17.31 -0.50 -11.04
C ILE A 25 -16.76 -1.77 -11.68
N ARG A 26 -17.11 -2.03 -12.94
CA ARG A 26 -16.76 -3.28 -13.64
C ARG A 26 -15.47 -3.19 -14.46
N ASP A 27 -15.11 -2.00 -14.95
CA ASP A 27 -13.97 -1.73 -15.82
C ASP A 27 -12.68 -1.37 -15.05
N TRP A 28 -12.65 -1.63 -13.77
CA TRP A 28 -11.56 -1.24 -12.89
C TRP A 28 -10.21 -1.86 -13.26
N LYS A 29 -10.20 -3.09 -13.79
CA LYS A 29 -8.94 -3.77 -14.19
C LYS A 29 -8.25 -3.05 -15.33
N GLU A 30 -9.00 -2.63 -16.35
CA GLU A 30 -8.49 -1.87 -17.47
C GLU A 30 -7.95 -0.51 -17.02
N LYS A 31 -8.71 0.20 -16.20
CA LYS A 31 -8.32 1.49 -15.63
C LYS A 31 -7.10 1.36 -14.71
N LEU A 32 -7.07 0.35 -13.86
CA LEU A 32 -5.94 0.10 -12.97
C LEU A 32 -4.64 -0.19 -13.73
N GLY A 33 -4.72 -0.84 -14.87
CA GLY A 33 -3.58 -1.07 -15.76
C GLY A 33 -2.90 0.23 -16.24
N GLN A 34 -3.61 1.34 -16.24
CA GLN A 34 -3.11 2.68 -16.59
C GLN A 34 -2.59 3.46 -15.36
N ALA A 35 -2.79 2.94 -14.16
CA ALA A 35 -2.57 3.67 -12.91
C ALA A 35 -1.21 3.41 -12.26
N TYR A 36 -0.35 2.64 -12.88
CA TYR A 36 0.97 2.33 -12.32
C TYR A 36 1.80 3.60 -12.11
N GLY A 37 2.28 3.80 -10.88
CA GLY A 37 3.06 4.96 -10.50
C GLY A 37 2.25 6.22 -10.16
N MET A 38 0.93 6.16 -10.25
CA MET A 38 0.06 7.26 -9.84
C MET A 38 -0.12 7.32 -8.32
N GLY A 39 -0.35 8.52 -7.80
CA GLY A 39 -0.80 8.72 -6.42
C GLY A 39 -2.27 8.35 -6.23
N ASN A 40 -2.68 8.16 -4.97
CA ASN A 40 -4.05 7.74 -4.63
C ASN A 40 -5.13 8.65 -5.21
N ASP A 41 -4.93 9.97 -5.15
CA ASP A 41 -5.91 10.93 -5.67
C ASP A 41 -6.13 10.77 -7.18
N ASP A 42 -5.05 10.58 -7.94
CA ASP A 42 -5.13 10.39 -9.38
C ASP A 42 -5.77 9.05 -9.75
N ILE A 43 -5.47 8.01 -8.99
CA ILE A 43 -6.11 6.70 -9.16
C ILE A 43 -7.62 6.80 -8.89
N MET A 44 -8.02 7.48 -7.82
CA MET A 44 -9.43 7.67 -7.50
C MET A 44 -10.16 8.47 -8.59
N LYS A 45 -9.54 9.52 -9.12
CA LYS A 45 -10.10 10.29 -10.26
C LYS A 45 -10.25 9.45 -11.52
N LEU A 46 -9.34 8.52 -11.75
CA LEU A 46 -9.38 7.63 -12.91
C LEU A 46 -10.47 6.56 -12.78
N ILE A 47 -10.65 5.97 -11.60
CA ILE A 47 -11.50 4.80 -11.38
C ILE A 47 -12.92 5.19 -10.98
N MET A 48 -13.08 6.18 -10.11
CA MET A 48 -14.36 6.50 -9.48
C MET A 48 -15.22 7.44 -10.31
N PRO A 49 -16.55 7.25 -10.34
CA PRO A 49 -17.46 8.22 -10.91
C PRO A 49 -17.34 9.59 -10.23
N ALA A 50 -17.42 10.67 -11.03
CA ALA A 50 -17.31 12.04 -10.52
C ALA A 50 -18.33 12.38 -9.42
N GLU A 51 -19.52 11.78 -9.48
CA GLU A 51 -20.59 11.97 -8.49
C GLU A 51 -20.19 11.39 -7.12
N VAL A 52 -19.57 10.22 -7.11
CA VAL A 52 -19.10 9.58 -5.88
C VAL A 52 -17.95 10.38 -5.27
N ILE A 53 -17.04 10.90 -6.10
CA ILE A 53 -15.96 11.77 -5.65
C ILE A 53 -16.50 13.04 -4.99
N ARG A 54 -17.52 13.65 -5.58
CA ARG A 54 -18.15 14.86 -5.02
C ARG A 54 -18.86 14.58 -3.69
N GLU A 55 -19.49 13.42 -3.57
CA GLU A 55 -20.22 13.03 -2.36
C GLU A 55 -19.28 12.66 -1.20
N LYS A 56 -18.27 11.83 -1.46
CA LYS A 56 -17.41 11.25 -0.42
C LYS A 56 -16.06 11.92 -0.26
N GLY A 57 -15.53 12.51 -1.33
CA GLY A 57 -14.19 13.10 -1.36
C GLY A 57 -13.07 12.09 -1.65
N LEU A 58 -12.00 12.56 -2.30
CA LEU A 58 -10.87 11.73 -2.71
C LEU A 58 -10.16 11.08 -1.51
N ALA A 59 -9.94 11.83 -0.44
CA ALA A 59 -9.24 11.34 0.75
C ALA A 59 -10.00 10.20 1.44
N ALA A 60 -11.32 10.30 1.56
CA ALA A 60 -12.15 9.27 2.17
C ALA A 60 -12.19 8.00 1.32
N LEU A 61 -12.27 8.13 0.00
CA LEU A 61 -12.25 7.00 -0.93
C LEU A 61 -10.90 6.29 -0.93
N ALA A 62 -9.81 7.06 -0.94
CA ALA A 62 -8.46 6.51 -0.85
C ALA A 62 -8.27 5.74 0.48
N GLU A 63 -8.67 6.32 1.61
CA GLU A 63 -8.60 5.64 2.91
C GLU A 63 -9.46 4.38 2.96
N GLU A 64 -10.65 4.39 2.40
CA GLU A 64 -11.49 3.20 2.32
C GLU A 64 -10.79 2.05 1.60
N LYS A 65 -10.20 2.32 0.44
CA LYS A 65 -9.43 1.32 -0.32
C LYS A 65 -8.20 0.86 0.45
N GLU A 66 -7.46 1.78 1.06
CA GLU A 66 -6.24 1.43 1.80
C GLU A 66 -6.55 0.69 3.12
N SER A 67 -7.68 0.97 3.75
CA SER A 67 -8.11 0.20 4.93
C SER A 67 -8.46 -1.25 4.56
N ILE A 68 -9.08 -1.47 3.41
CA ILE A 68 -9.31 -2.82 2.88
C ILE A 68 -7.98 -3.55 2.68
N TYR A 69 -7.00 -2.88 2.06
CA TYR A 69 -5.67 -3.44 1.87
C TYR A 69 -5.04 -3.89 3.19
N ARG A 70 -5.03 -3.04 4.21
CA ARG A 70 -4.47 -3.39 5.53
C ARG A 70 -5.23 -4.54 6.19
N GLU A 71 -6.55 -4.56 6.09
CA GLU A 71 -7.40 -5.59 6.67
C GLU A 71 -7.14 -6.97 6.06
N ILE A 72 -7.12 -7.07 4.73
CA ILE A 72 -6.92 -8.35 4.04
C ILE A 72 -5.47 -8.83 4.10
N TYR A 73 -4.51 -7.90 4.25
CA TYR A 73 -3.08 -8.25 4.28
C TYR A 73 -2.56 -8.61 5.68
N ALA A 74 -3.15 -8.08 6.74
CA ALA A 74 -2.69 -8.30 8.11
C ALA A 74 -2.44 -9.78 8.48
N PRO A 75 -3.29 -10.77 8.11
CA PRO A 75 -3.03 -12.17 8.41
C PRO A 75 -1.96 -12.85 7.56
N GLU A 76 -1.59 -12.28 6.43
CA GLU A 76 -0.67 -12.90 5.45
C GLU A 76 0.68 -12.19 5.34
N ILE A 77 0.81 -10.97 5.86
CA ILE A 77 1.97 -10.13 5.64
C ILE A 77 3.25 -10.75 6.20
N VAL A 78 4.26 -10.85 5.33
CA VAL A 78 5.62 -11.27 5.69
C VAL A 78 6.61 -10.36 4.98
N PRO A 79 7.78 -10.08 5.58
CA PRO A 79 8.83 -9.32 4.89
C PRO A 79 9.40 -10.13 3.73
N MET A 80 10.00 -9.45 2.76
CA MET A 80 10.74 -10.11 1.68
C MET A 80 11.79 -11.06 2.26
N PRO A 81 11.99 -12.23 1.65
CA PRO A 81 13.02 -13.18 2.12
C PRO A 81 14.40 -12.52 2.21
N GLY A 82 15.06 -12.68 3.36
CA GLY A 82 16.38 -12.11 3.63
C GLY A 82 16.39 -10.66 4.09
N LEU A 83 15.25 -9.96 4.10
CA LEU A 83 15.19 -8.55 4.51
C LEU A 83 15.62 -8.35 5.96
N THR A 84 15.07 -9.13 6.88
CA THR A 84 15.39 -9.00 8.31
C THR A 84 16.88 -9.27 8.58
N ASP A 85 17.44 -10.29 7.93
CA ASP A 85 18.87 -10.59 8.04
C ASP A 85 19.74 -9.46 7.50
N LEU A 86 19.37 -8.87 6.37
CA LEU A 86 20.06 -7.72 5.81
C LEU A 86 20.04 -6.53 6.77
N LEU A 87 18.85 -6.18 7.29
CA LEU A 87 18.71 -5.07 8.23
C LEU A 87 19.50 -5.28 9.51
N GLN A 88 19.54 -6.51 10.02
CA GLN A 88 20.35 -6.85 11.19
C GLN A 88 21.85 -6.68 10.91
N ARG A 89 22.33 -7.14 9.76
CA ARG A 89 23.75 -6.98 9.36
C ARG A 89 24.13 -5.50 9.20
N LEU A 90 23.24 -4.69 8.62
CA LEU A 90 23.46 -3.25 8.48
C LEU A 90 23.56 -2.58 9.85
N ARG A 91 22.67 -2.93 10.78
CA ARG A 91 22.70 -2.44 12.15
C ARG A 91 24.01 -2.83 12.85
N ASP A 92 24.41 -4.10 12.77
CA ASP A 92 25.64 -4.61 13.39
C ASP A 92 26.89 -3.92 12.82
N ALA A 93 26.85 -3.52 11.56
CA ALA A 93 27.91 -2.72 10.91
C ALA A 93 27.85 -1.21 11.20
N GLY A 94 26.88 -0.75 12.01
CA GLY A 94 26.71 0.66 12.35
C GLY A 94 26.15 1.50 11.20
N ILE A 95 25.57 0.86 10.18
CA ILE A 95 24.98 1.57 9.04
C ILE A 95 23.55 1.99 9.38
N ARG A 96 23.29 3.29 9.27
CA ARG A 96 21.97 3.86 9.51
C ARG A 96 21.07 3.62 8.29
N CYS A 97 19.79 3.28 8.55
CA CYS A 97 18.80 3.02 7.53
C CYS A 97 17.62 3.98 7.65
N ALA A 98 17.05 4.36 6.51
CA ALA A 98 15.83 5.17 6.44
C ALA A 98 14.88 4.60 5.39
N VAL A 99 13.58 4.83 5.59
CA VAL A 99 12.54 4.45 4.61
C VAL A 99 12.20 5.66 3.76
N GLY A 100 12.47 5.58 2.45
CA GLY A 100 11.97 6.51 1.46
C GLY A 100 10.84 5.85 0.66
N SER A 101 9.64 6.39 0.72
CA SER A 101 8.48 5.84 0.02
C SER A 101 7.49 6.94 -0.35
N SER A 102 6.93 6.85 -1.56
CA SER A 102 5.76 7.65 -1.98
C SER A 102 4.44 6.99 -1.54
N GLY A 103 4.51 5.84 -0.89
CA GLY A 103 3.33 5.12 -0.40
C GLY A 103 2.56 5.89 0.68
N TYR A 104 1.30 5.58 0.79
CA TYR A 104 0.41 6.14 1.80
C TYR A 104 0.96 5.87 3.21
N LYS A 105 1.18 6.94 3.99
CA LYS A 105 1.87 6.82 5.27
C LYS A 105 1.30 5.75 6.21
N PRO A 106 -0.03 5.63 6.43
CA PRO A 106 -0.59 4.56 7.26
C PRO A 106 -0.24 3.15 6.77
N ASN A 107 -0.05 2.96 5.46
CA ASN A 107 0.38 1.67 4.92
C ASN A 107 1.86 1.41 5.19
N VAL A 108 2.70 2.45 5.13
CA VAL A 108 4.12 2.34 5.50
C VAL A 108 4.24 1.94 6.96
N ASP A 109 3.57 2.64 7.86
CA ASP A 109 3.56 2.35 9.30
C ASP A 109 3.06 0.92 9.57
N PHE A 110 1.97 0.50 8.91
CA PHE A 110 1.41 -0.85 9.00
C PHE A 110 2.43 -1.94 8.59
N VAL A 111 3.12 -1.76 7.46
CA VAL A 111 4.11 -2.73 6.98
C VAL A 111 5.29 -2.83 7.95
N LEU A 112 5.83 -1.70 8.40
CA LEU A 112 6.97 -1.68 9.33
C LEU A 112 6.62 -2.37 10.65
N GLU A 113 5.44 -2.08 11.20
CA GLU A 113 4.95 -2.68 12.44
C GLU A 113 4.70 -4.18 12.30
N LYS A 114 3.91 -4.59 11.30
CA LYS A 114 3.53 -5.98 11.10
C LYS A 114 4.70 -6.89 10.73
N CYS A 115 5.65 -6.38 9.97
CA CYS A 115 6.90 -7.10 9.67
C CYS A 115 7.93 -7.02 10.81
N ARG A 116 7.66 -6.24 11.85
CA ARG A 116 8.55 -6.03 13.01
C ARG A 116 9.94 -5.51 12.60
N ILE A 117 9.97 -4.64 11.59
CA ILE A 117 11.21 -4.06 11.07
C ILE A 117 11.36 -2.57 11.39
N GLU A 118 10.37 -1.95 11.98
CA GLU A 118 10.41 -0.53 12.38
C GLU A 118 11.69 -0.15 13.17
N PRO A 119 12.15 -0.95 14.17
CA PRO A 119 13.32 -0.60 14.97
C PRO A 119 14.64 -0.55 14.18
N TYR A 120 14.68 -1.07 12.95
CA TYR A 120 15.87 -1.02 12.12
C TYR A 120 16.06 0.31 11.39
N PHE A 121 15.02 1.14 11.35
CA PHE A 121 15.05 2.40 10.63
C PHE A 121 15.19 3.59 11.59
N ASP A 122 16.07 4.51 11.23
CA ASP A 122 16.32 5.74 11.99
C ASP A 122 15.40 6.89 11.55
N ALA A 123 14.86 6.76 10.33
CA ALA A 123 13.92 7.74 9.77
C ALA A 123 12.97 7.10 8.74
#